data_5840a815363fa7d5c602c3cc379687ad
#
_entry.id   5840a815363fa7d5c602c3cc379687ad
#
_cell.length_a   1.000
_cell.length_b   1.000
_cell.length_c   1.000
_cell.angle_alpha   90.00
_cell.angle_beta   90.00
_cell.angle_gamma   90.00
#
_symmetry.space_group_name_H-M   'P 1'
#
loop_
_entity.id
_entity.type
_entity.pdbx_description
1 polymer ?
#
loop_
_entity_poly.entity_id
_entity_poly.type
_entity_poly.pdbx_seq_one_letter_code
_entity_poly.pdbx_strand_id
1 'polypeptide(L)'
;MNKRRILFFIVGLVCIFTAQAQKGKDVYLDMNAPQHERILDLLSKLTIEEKISLLRATSPGIPRLQIDKYYHGNEALHGVVRPGNFTVFPQAIGLAAMWNPQLLNEISTAISDEARARWNELEQGKKQLGQFSDLLTFWSPTVNMARDPRWGRTPETYGEDPFLSGKLGVSFVKGLQGDDPRYLKIVSTPKHFAANNEEHNRFECNPIISEKDLREYYLPAFEKCIIEGKAASIMTAYNAINDVPCTLNNWLLKKVLRHDWGFDGYVVSDCGAPDFLVTHHKYVKTLEAAATLSIQAGLDLECGDNVYMEPLLNAYKQYMVTEAEIDSAAYHILRARMRLGLFDDPNLNPYNKISPSVVGCEKHSQLALEAARQSIVLLKNEKKFLPLDLKKIKSIAVVGINAGNCEFGDYSGTPVNQPVSILEGIKKRVGDQIEVMYSPWTSSVSGYEMITKSYFPNGLKAEYFDNKDLTGTPKVRIDDNINFEPANQAPDPFLPKSPLSIRWSGDLVPTVSGKYTLAFATDDGCRLYIDGKKMIDSWYNRGVQADSVSLFLEKGKKYALVAEYFDNGAEASAKLYWHAPDTDKKELIDLYGKRARRFANLISAESALLQPVMP
;
A
#
# COMPACT_ATOMS: atom_id res chain seq x y z
N MET A 1 11.82 -99.71 39.95
CA MET A 1 11.75 -98.27 40.37
C MET A 1 12.28 -97.43 39.22
N ASN A 2 11.35 -96.93 38.42
CA ASN A 2 11.71 -96.15 37.19
C ASN A 2 11.40 -94.67 37.35
N LYS A 3 12.39 -93.84 37.27
CA LYS A 3 12.24 -92.38 37.16
C LYS A 3 12.17 -92.02 35.70
N ARG A 4 10.99 -91.69 35.21
CA ARG A 4 10.83 -91.03 33.89
C ARG A 4 11.15 -89.56 34.02
N ARG A 5 12.14 -89.09 33.26
CA ARG A 5 12.41 -87.68 33.04
C ARG A 5 11.48 -87.22 31.95
N ILE A 6 10.65 -86.22 32.24
CA ILE A 6 9.84 -85.50 31.28
C ILE A 6 10.68 -84.28 30.80
N LEU A 7 10.99 -84.29 29.54
CA LEU A 7 11.71 -83.16 28.84
C LEU A 7 10.66 -82.20 28.28
N PHE A 8 10.55 -81.03 28.89
CA PHE A 8 9.70 -79.95 28.32
C PHE A 8 10.48 -79.26 27.24
N PHE A 9 10.02 -79.39 25.97
CA PHE A 9 10.40 -78.52 24.87
C PHE A 9 9.58 -77.24 24.98
N ILE A 10 10.24 -76.13 25.32
CA ILE A 10 9.69 -74.75 25.16
C ILE A 10 9.94 -74.37 23.73
N VAL A 11 8.93 -74.44 22.88
CA VAL A 11 8.95 -73.78 21.56
C VAL A 11 8.67 -72.29 21.77
N GLY A 12 9.72 -71.50 21.79
CA GLY A 12 9.60 -70.07 21.80
C GLY A 12 9.10 -69.57 20.45
N LEU A 13 7.81 -69.25 20.37
CA LEU A 13 7.23 -68.58 19.20
C LEU A 13 7.67 -67.09 19.26
N VAL A 14 8.74 -66.77 18.56
CA VAL A 14 9.13 -65.35 18.38
C VAL A 14 8.14 -64.77 17.37
N CYS A 15 7.09 -64.14 17.85
CA CYS A 15 6.25 -63.24 17.06
C CYS A 15 7.07 -61.99 16.75
N ILE A 16 7.70 -61.96 15.61
CA ILE A 16 8.22 -60.74 15.02
C ILE A 16 7.00 -59.89 14.63
N PHE A 17 6.55 -59.02 15.56
CA PHE A 17 5.69 -57.93 15.17
C PHE A 17 6.53 -56.98 14.29
N THR A 18 6.47 -57.20 12.98
CA THR A 18 6.77 -56.12 12.03
C THR A 18 5.72 -55.05 12.28
N ALA A 19 6.07 -54.08 13.09
CA ALA A 19 5.34 -52.82 13.11
C ALA A 19 5.52 -52.21 11.72
N GLN A 20 4.67 -52.59 10.77
CA GLN A 20 4.39 -51.70 9.63
C GLN A 20 3.82 -50.46 10.30
N ALA A 21 4.65 -49.41 10.37
CA ALA A 21 4.16 -48.08 10.61
C ALA A 21 3.10 -47.84 9.53
N GLN A 22 1.83 -48.02 9.90
CA GLN A 22 0.73 -47.52 9.13
C GLN A 22 1.04 -46.04 8.96
N LYS A 23 1.39 -45.60 7.74
CA LYS A 23 1.44 -44.18 7.43
C LYS A 23 0.12 -43.61 7.87
N GLY A 24 0.10 -42.98 9.06
CA GLY A 24 -1.09 -42.35 9.58
C GLY A 24 -1.62 -41.43 8.50
N LYS A 25 -2.92 -41.49 8.26
CA LYS A 25 -3.59 -40.56 7.33
C LYS A 25 -3.18 -39.16 7.74
N ASP A 26 -2.72 -38.36 6.79
CA ASP A 26 -2.33 -36.96 7.05
C ASP A 26 -3.55 -36.19 7.52
N VAL A 27 -3.68 -35.98 8.85
CA VAL A 27 -4.85 -35.36 9.47
C VAL A 27 -5.03 -33.93 9.00
N TYR A 28 -3.93 -33.23 8.70
CA TYR A 28 -4.00 -31.85 8.20
C TYR A 28 -4.71 -31.74 6.84
N LEU A 29 -4.80 -32.81 6.06
CA LEU A 29 -5.55 -32.89 4.80
C LEU A 29 -6.97 -33.43 4.98
N ASP A 30 -7.35 -33.88 6.17
CA ASP A 30 -8.70 -34.37 6.43
C ASP A 30 -9.64 -33.19 6.74
N MET A 31 -10.43 -32.80 5.77
CA MET A 31 -11.37 -31.69 5.88
C MET A 31 -12.48 -31.88 6.94
N ASN A 32 -12.71 -33.13 7.40
CA ASN A 32 -13.67 -33.43 8.42
C ASN A 32 -13.08 -33.39 9.85
N ALA A 33 -11.76 -33.39 9.96
CA ALA A 33 -11.07 -33.21 11.22
C ALA A 33 -11.20 -31.76 11.74
N PRO A 34 -11.28 -31.57 13.08
CA PRO A 34 -11.25 -30.24 13.66
C PRO A 34 -10.03 -29.43 13.22
N GLN A 35 -10.22 -28.15 12.88
CA GLN A 35 -9.14 -27.30 12.36
C GLN A 35 -7.92 -27.28 13.29
N HIS A 36 -8.15 -27.24 14.61
CA HIS A 36 -7.08 -27.28 15.60
C HIS A 36 -6.22 -28.56 15.49
N GLU A 37 -6.83 -29.72 15.36
CA GLU A 37 -6.12 -30.98 15.21
C GLU A 37 -5.35 -31.04 13.90
N ARG A 38 -5.92 -30.50 12.82
CA ARG A 38 -5.25 -30.39 11.52
C ARG A 38 -3.98 -29.56 11.62
N ILE A 39 -4.04 -28.41 12.30
CA ILE A 39 -2.88 -27.53 12.47
C ILE A 39 -1.80 -28.21 13.32
N LEU A 40 -2.17 -28.85 14.43
CA LEU A 40 -1.21 -29.56 15.27
C LEU A 40 -0.53 -30.72 14.55
N ASP A 41 -1.29 -31.48 13.74
CA ASP A 41 -0.74 -32.55 12.90
C ASP A 41 0.28 -31.99 11.90
N LEU A 42 -0.04 -30.86 11.24
CA LEU A 42 0.86 -30.22 10.31
C LEU A 42 2.13 -29.70 10.99
N LEU A 43 1.99 -29.00 12.13
CA LEU A 43 3.13 -28.50 12.92
C LEU A 43 4.07 -29.63 13.35
N SER A 44 3.53 -30.81 13.72
CA SER A 44 4.35 -31.97 14.10
C SER A 44 5.19 -32.56 12.96
N LYS A 45 4.86 -32.24 11.71
CA LYS A 45 5.55 -32.70 10.50
C LYS A 45 6.58 -31.70 9.97
N LEU A 46 6.54 -30.44 10.44
CA LEU A 46 7.45 -29.38 10.02
C LEU A 46 8.78 -29.45 10.79
N THR A 47 9.89 -29.25 10.11
CA THR A 47 11.18 -28.97 10.77
C THR A 47 11.17 -27.56 11.36
N ILE A 48 12.12 -27.26 12.24
CA ILE A 48 12.23 -25.92 12.84
C ILE A 48 12.47 -24.83 11.77
N GLU A 49 13.32 -25.15 10.78
CA GLU A 49 13.60 -24.23 9.66
C GLU A 49 12.36 -23.99 8.80
N GLU A 50 11.56 -25.01 8.57
CA GLU A 50 10.29 -24.90 7.85
C GLU A 50 9.26 -24.07 8.63
N LYS A 51 9.15 -24.29 9.95
CA LYS A 51 8.29 -23.48 10.82
C LYS A 51 8.69 -22.00 10.74
N ILE A 52 9.97 -21.69 10.92
CA ILE A 52 10.50 -20.33 10.82
C ILE A 52 10.24 -19.72 9.43
N SER A 53 10.37 -20.52 8.37
CA SER A 53 10.13 -20.04 7.01
C SER A 53 8.68 -19.62 6.74
N LEU A 54 7.73 -20.12 7.51
CA LEU A 54 6.32 -19.72 7.46
C LEU A 54 6.05 -18.38 8.14
N LEU A 55 6.93 -17.92 9.04
CA LEU A 55 6.75 -16.70 9.84
C LEU A 55 7.16 -15.43 9.10
N ARG A 56 7.30 -15.48 7.79
CA ARG A 56 7.72 -14.37 6.94
C ARG A 56 6.62 -14.01 5.95
N ALA A 57 6.57 -12.73 5.58
CA ALA A 57 5.65 -12.27 4.55
C ALA A 57 5.87 -13.03 3.23
N THR A 58 7.12 -13.26 2.86
CA THR A 58 7.51 -14.07 1.70
C THR A 58 7.75 -15.52 2.12
N SER A 59 6.68 -16.26 2.38
CA SER A 59 6.76 -17.64 2.81
C SER A 59 7.04 -18.59 1.64
N PRO A 60 8.15 -19.34 1.65
CA PRO A 60 8.44 -20.33 0.61
C PRO A 60 7.48 -21.51 0.70
N GLY A 61 7.34 -22.23 -0.40
CA GLY A 61 6.61 -23.50 -0.41
C GLY A 61 7.35 -24.61 0.34
N ILE A 62 6.59 -25.58 0.81
CA ILE A 62 7.11 -26.84 1.39
C ILE A 62 6.52 -28.01 0.60
N PRO A 63 7.11 -28.35 -0.56
CA PRO A 63 6.50 -29.29 -1.52
C PRO A 63 6.22 -30.68 -0.94
N ARG A 64 7.07 -31.18 0.00
CA ARG A 64 6.86 -32.49 0.64
C ARG A 64 5.57 -32.58 1.46
N LEU A 65 5.02 -31.41 1.87
CA LEU A 65 3.76 -31.28 2.62
C LEU A 65 2.67 -30.62 1.78
N GLN A 66 2.85 -30.47 0.48
CA GLN A 66 1.92 -29.85 -0.46
C GLN A 66 1.53 -28.42 -0.03
N ILE A 67 2.49 -27.69 0.58
CA ILE A 67 2.33 -26.29 0.94
C ILE A 67 2.94 -25.46 -0.17
N ASP A 68 2.11 -24.68 -0.85
CA ASP A 68 2.56 -23.73 -1.86
C ASP A 68 3.22 -22.51 -1.23
N LYS A 69 4.08 -21.83 -2.00
CA LYS A 69 4.59 -20.52 -1.61
C LYS A 69 3.44 -19.54 -1.41
N TYR A 70 3.60 -18.61 -0.50
CA TYR A 70 2.56 -17.64 -0.18
C TYR A 70 3.18 -16.30 0.18
N TYR A 71 2.60 -15.22 -0.32
CA TYR A 71 2.95 -13.87 0.06
C TYR A 71 1.85 -13.23 0.90
N HIS A 72 2.19 -12.91 2.16
CA HIS A 72 1.26 -12.33 3.12
C HIS A 72 1.22 -10.82 2.99
N GLY A 73 0.80 -10.28 1.86
CA GLY A 73 0.71 -8.84 1.75
C GLY A 73 0.20 -8.34 0.40
N ASN A 74 -0.57 -7.31 0.49
CA ASN A 74 -1.01 -6.44 -0.59
C ASN A 74 -1.78 -5.28 0.03
N GLU A 75 -2.19 -4.31 -0.78
CA GLU A 75 -2.96 -3.17 -0.32
C GLU A 75 -4.31 -3.08 -1.03
N ALA A 76 -5.35 -2.69 -0.29
CA ALA A 76 -6.70 -2.56 -0.84
C ALA A 76 -7.53 -1.51 -0.10
N LEU A 77 -6.97 -0.35 0.24
CA LEU A 77 -7.67 0.68 1.01
C LEU A 77 -8.92 1.20 0.32
N HIS A 78 -8.89 1.29 -1.01
CA HIS A 78 -10.02 1.74 -1.82
C HIS A 78 -10.05 1.09 -3.21
N GLY A 79 -9.56 -0.13 -3.31
CA GLY A 79 -9.41 -0.97 -4.50
C GLY A 79 -8.13 -1.78 -4.42
N VAL A 80 -8.07 -2.90 -5.10
CA VAL A 80 -6.86 -3.75 -5.14
C VAL A 80 -5.74 -2.98 -5.84
N VAL A 81 -4.56 -2.88 -5.21
CA VAL A 81 -3.47 -2.08 -5.76
C VAL A 81 -2.77 -2.80 -6.91
N ARG A 82 -2.45 -4.09 -6.75
CA ARG A 82 -1.66 -4.88 -7.71
C ARG A 82 -1.84 -6.39 -7.48
N PRO A 83 -1.49 -7.28 -8.43
CA PRO A 83 -1.09 -6.99 -9.80
C PRO A 83 -2.30 -6.88 -10.73
N GLY A 84 -2.24 -5.95 -11.66
CA GLY A 84 -3.26 -5.75 -12.69
C GLY A 84 -4.14 -4.53 -12.44
N ASN A 85 -5.21 -4.42 -13.24
CA ASN A 85 -6.15 -3.29 -13.18
C ASN A 85 -7.43 -3.74 -12.49
N PHE A 86 -7.96 -2.87 -11.63
CA PHE A 86 -9.14 -3.14 -10.79
C PHE A 86 -10.06 -1.93 -10.73
N THR A 87 -11.22 -2.08 -10.11
CA THR A 87 -12.08 -0.94 -9.80
C THR A 87 -11.42 -0.11 -8.68
N VAL A 88 -11.25 1.19 -8.92
CA VAL A 88 -10.75 2.16 -7.94
C VAL A 88 -11.92 2.97 -7.42
N PHE A 89 -12.07 3.00 -6.10
CA PHE A 89 -13.09 3.76 -5.38
C PHE A 89 -12.49 5.08 -4.85
N PRO A 90 -13.30 6.02 -4.31
CA PRO A 90 -12.76 7.17 -3.59
C PRO A 90 -11.81 6.74 -2.47
N GLN A 91 -10.80 7.57 -2.16
CA GLN A 91 -9.88 7.35 -1.04
C GLN A 91 -10.63 7.16 0.28
N ALA A 92 -10.01 6.46 1.24
CA ALA A 92 -10.64 6.06 2.50
C ALA A 92 -11.28 7.26 3.26
N ILE A 93 -10.63 8.43 3.27
CA ILE A 93 -11.19 9.64 3.89
C ILE A 93 -12.47 10.12 3.16
N GLY A 94 -12.52 9.97 1.84
CA GLY A 94 -13.71 10.24 1.03
C GLY A 94 -14.82 9.21 1.30
N LEU A 95 -14.46 7.94 1.43
CA LEU A 95 -15.41 6.88 1.82
C LEU A 95 -15.97 7.13 3.23
N ALA A 96 -15.15 7.66 4.14
CA ALA A 96 -15.61 8.04 5.47
C ALA A 96 -16.63 9.18 5.45
N ALA A 97 -16.45 10.16 4.55
CA ALA A 97 -17.37 11.29 4.39
C ALA A 97 -18.80 10.87 3.98
N MET A 98 -18.99 9.67 3.46
CA MET A 98 -20.33 9.11 3.18
C MET A 98 -21.16 8.84 4.43
N TRP A 99 -20.52 8.58 5.58
CA TRP A 99 -21.17 8.16 6.83
C TRP A 99 -22.10 6.96 6.65
N ASN A 100 -21.77 6.09 5.69
CA ASN A 100 -22.59 4.95 5.26
C ASN A 100 -21.83 3.62 5.39
N PRO A 101 -21.86 2.99 6.58
CA PRO A 101 -21.18 1.71 6.82
C PRO A 101 -21.67 0.59 5.89
N GLN A 102 -22.94 0.62 5.50
CA GLN A 102 -23.51 -0.41 4.62
C GLN A 102 -22.92 -0.29 3.20
N LEU A 103 -22.89 0.90 2.63
CA LEU A 103 -22.28 1.13 1.32
C LEU A 103 -20.78 0.77 1.35
N LEU A 104 -20.07 1.08 2.44
CA LEU A 104 -18.67 0.70 2.60
C LEU A 104 -18.49 -0.83 2.65
N ASN A 105 -19.43 -1.56 3.25
CA ASN A 105 -19.42 -3.02 3.22
C ASN A 105 -19.61 -3.56 1.80
N GLU A 106 -20.51 -2.98 1.00
CA GLU A 106 -20.70 -3.35 -0.41
C GLU A 106 -19.45 -3.05 -1.25
N ILE A 107 -18.79 -1.92 -1.00
CA ILE A 107 -17.53 -1.54 -1.66
C ILE A 107 -16.41 -2.53 -1.31
N SER A 108 -16.21 -2.83 -0.04
CA SER A 108 -15.17 -3.78 0.39
C SER A 108 -15.46 -5.21 -0.07
N THR A 109 -16.75 -5.56 -0.22
CA THR A 109 -17.18 -6.81 -0.85
C THR A 109 -16.78 -6.85 -2.32
N ALA A 110 -17.01 -5.77 -3.08
CA ALA A 110 -16.59 -5.67 -4.47
C ALA A 110 -15.07 -5.77 -4.62
N ILE A 111 -14.31 -5.08 -3.74
CA ILE A 111 -12.84 -5.15 -3.71
C ILE A 111 -12.37 -6.61 -3.51
N SER A 112 -12.94 -7.31 -2.53
CA SER A 112 -12.56 -8.70 -2.24
C SER A 112 -13.03 -9.68 -3.32
N ASP A 113 -14.16 -9.42 -3.98
CA ASP A 113 -14.61 -10.20 -5.13
C ASP A 113 -13.62 -10.08 -6.30
N GLU A 114 -13.17 -8.87 -6.60
CA GLU A 114 -12.18 -8.65 -7.66
C GLU A 114 -10.82 -9.28 -7.33
N ALA A 115 -10.36 -9.16 -6.06
CA ALA A 115 -9.14 -9.82 -5.61
C ALA A 115 -9.23 -11.33 -5.76
N ARG A 116 -10.31 -11.93 -5.27
CA ARG A 116 -10.52 -13.39 -5.34
C ARG A 116 -10.70 -13.87 -6.77
N ALA A 117 -11.43 -13.12 -7.60
CA ALA A 117 -11.60 -13.42 -9.02
C ALA A 117 -10.26 -13.46 -9.76
N ARG A 118 -9.39 -12.50 -9.50
CA ARG A 118 -8.05 -12.46 -10.10
C ARG A 118 -7.18 -13.63 -9.59
N TRP A 119 -7.23 -13.95 -8.29
CA TRP A 119 -6.55 -15.11 -7.75
C TRP A 119 -7.03 -16.41 -8.39
N ASN A 120 -8.35 -16.61 -8.53
CA ASN A 120 -8.93 -17.77 -9.20
C ASN A 120 -8.45 -17.92 -10.65
N GLU A 121 -8.34 -16.80 -11.37
CA GLU A 121 -7.83 -16.78 -12.75
C GLU A 121 -6.35 -17.21 -12.82
N LEU A 122 -5.54 -16.75 -11.87
CA LEU A 122 -4.11 -17.05 -11.80
C LEU A 122 -3.86 -18.51 -11.40
N GLU A 123 -4.55 -19.01 -10.39
CA GLU A 123 -4.42 -20.40 -9.93
C GLU A 123 -4.91 -21.40 -10.99
N GLN A 124 -6.05 -21.12 -11.63
CA GLN A 124 -6.55 -21.97 -12.71
C GLN A 124 -5.60 -21.99 -13.92
N GLY A 125 -4.91 -20.89 -14.19
CA GLY A 125 -3.91 -20.80 -15.24
C GLY A 125 -2.49 -21.19 -14.80
N LYS A 126 -2.26 -21.43 -13.49
CA LYS A 126 -0.92 -21.62 -12.88
C LYS A 126 0.07 -20.52 -13.29
N LYS A 127 -0.45 -19.33 -13.58
CA LYS A 127 0.35 -18.16 -13.96
C LYS A 127 0.69 -17.37 -12.68
N GLN A 128 1.98 -17.12 -12.49
CA GLN A 128 2.44 -16.24 -11.42
C GLN A 128 2.77 -14.87 -11.99
N LEU A 129 2.16 -13.84 -11.45
CA LEU A 129 2.40 -12.43 -11.80
C LEU A 129 3.41 -11.76 -10.86
N GLY A 130 4.42 -12.52 -10.37
CA GLY A 130 5.44 -11.99 -9.48
C GLY A 130 5.09 -12.09 -8.00
N GLN A 131 5.76 -11.27 -7.18
CA GLN A 131 5.74 -11.34 -5.71
C GLN A 131 4.36 -11.08 -5.08
N PHE A 132 3.53 -10.26 -5.72
CA PHE A 132 2.22 -9.83 -5.18
C PHE A 132 1.04 -10.59 -5.79
N SER A 133 1.25 -11.76 -6.38
CA SER A 133 0.19 -12.55 -7.02
C SER A 133 -0.76 -13.25 -6.05
N ASP A 134 -0.39 -13.34 -4.77
CA ASP A 134 -1.22 -13.96 -3.74
C ASP A 134 -2.24 -12.92 -3.22
N LEU A 135 -3.33 -12.75 -3.94
CA LEU A 135 -4.39 -11.77 -3.70
C LEU A 135 -5.36 -12.21 -2.60
N LEU A 136 -4.85 -12.87 -1.56
CA LEU A 136 -5.66 -13.41 -0.47
C LEU A 136 -5.39 -12.79 0.90
N THR A 137 -4.40 -11.89 1.01
CA THR A 137 -4.12 -11.15 2.24
C THR A 137 -3.90 -9.68 1.90
N PHE A 138 -4.59 -8.80 2.64
CA PHE A 138 -4.50 -7.35 2.43
C PHE A 138 -4.27 -6.62 3.75
N TRP A 139 -3.31 -5.71 3.74
CA TRP A 139 -2.95 -4.83 4.87
C TRP A 139 -3.88 -3.61 4.91
N SER A 140 -5.15 -3.89 5.14
CA SER A 140 -6.25 -2.93 5.12
C SER A 140 -7.36 -3.39 6.09
N PRO A 141 -8.07 -2.44 6.73
CA PRO A 141 -8.06 -0.98 6.57
C PRO A 141 -7.02 -0.28 7.45
N THR A 142 -6.72 1.01 7.15
CA THR A 142 -6.00 1.90 8.06
C THR A 142 -7.01 2.59 8.99
N VAL A 143 -6.97 2.24 10.30
CA VAL A 143 -7.91 2.75 11.31
C VAL A 143 -7.21 3.63 12.36
N ASN A 144 -6.05 4.18 12.03
CA ASN A 144 -5.40 5.20 12.84
C ASN A 144 -6.24 6.49 12.85
N MET A 145 -6.20 7.24 13.94
CA MET A 145 -6.97 8.49 14.09
C MET A 145 -6.30 9.63 13.33
N ALA A 146 -7.05 10.35 12.49
CA ALA A 146 -6.60 11.53 11.78
C ALA A 146 -6.57 12.74 12.73
N ARG A 147 -5.59 12.82 13.64
CA ARG A 147 -5.52 13.84 14.69
C ARG A 147 -5.08 15.22 14.21
N ASP A 148 -4.17 15.24 13.23
CA ASP A 148 -3.58 16.47 12.71
C ASP A 148 -3.68 16.44 11.18
N PRO A 149 -4.23 17.49 10.55
CA PRO A 149 -4.36 17.53 9.08
C PRO A 149 -3.02 17.57 8.34
N ARG A 150 -1.90 17.84 9.03
CA ARG A 150 -0.56 17.83 8.45
C ARG A 150 0.02 16.43 8.31
N TRP A 151 -0.56 15.44 8.98
CA TRP A 151 -0.11 14.05 8.83
C TRP A 151 -0.39 13.54 7.42
N GLY A 152 0.68 13.16 6.69
CA GLY A 152 0.62 12.81 5.27
C GLY A 152 -0.28 11.61 4.94
N ARG A 153 -0.53 10.70 5.91
CA ARG A 153 -1.37 9.51 5.73
C ARG A 153 -2.84 9.70 6.17
N THR A 154 -3.25 10.91 6.52
CA THR A 154 -4.67 11.23 6.82
C THR A 154 -5.65 10.71 5.74
N PRO A 155 -5.35 10.82 4.41
CA PRO A 155 -6.24 10.32 3.37
C PRO A 155 -6.53 8.81 3.42
N GLU A 156 -5.63 8.01 4.00
CA GLU A 156 -5.79 6.56 4.14
C GLU A 156 -6.77 6.15 5.23
N THR A 157 -7.22 7.08 6.08
CA THR A 157 -7.97 6.82 7.31
C THR A 157 -9.46 7.16 7.17
N TYR A 158 -10.24 6.76 8.18
CA TYR A 158 -11.66 7.11 8.28
C TYR A 158 -11.93 8.35 9.13
N GLY A 159 -10.91 9.17 9.41
CA GLY A 159 -11.06 10.44 10.11
C GLY A 159 -10.61 10.41 11.57
N GLU A 160 -11.07 11.40 12.33
CA GLU A 160 -10.59 11.70 13.69
C GLU A 160 -11.48 11.10 14.82
N ASP A 161 -12.66 10.61 14.47
CA ASP A 161 -13.62 10.08 15.44
C ASP A 161 -13.45 8.56 15.60
N PRO A 162 -13.13 8.05 16.81
CA PRO A 162 -12.88 6.62 17.02
C PRO A 162 -14.14 5.75 16.87
N PHE A 163 -15.33 6.32 17.11
CA PHE A 163 -16.58 5.57 16.95
C PHE A 163 -16.89 5.36 15.45
N LEU A 164 -16.85 6.43 14.66
CA LEU A 164 -17.06 6.37 13.20
C LEU A 164 -16.02 5.47 12.55
N SER A 165 -14.73 5.68 12.85
CA SER A 165 -13.63 4.86 12.32
C SER A 165 -13.79 3.39 12.67
N GLY A 166 -14.23 3.09 13.90
CA GLY A 166 -14.51 1.73 14.30
C GLY A 166 -15.69 1.11 13.53
N LYS A 167 -16.79 1.85 13.34
CA LYS A 167 -17.97 1.36 12.59
C LYS A 167 -17.63 1.10 11.11
N LEU A 168 -16.90 2.01 10.49
CA LEU A 168 -16.45 1.86 9.11
C LEU A 168 -15.42 0.73 8.97
N GLY A 169 -14.47 0.64 9.91
CA GLY A 169 -13.49 -0.45 9.96
C GLY A 169 -14.14 -1.83 10.04
N VAL A 170 -15.17 -1.99 10.89
CA VAL A 170 -15.95 -3.25 10.97
C VAL A 170 -16.59 -3.59 9.64
N SER A 171 -17.22 -2.61 8.99
CA SER A 171 -17.89 -2.82 7.70
C SER A 171 -16.89 -3.23 6.62
N PHE A 172 -15.75 -2.58 6.60
CA PHE A 172 -14.68 -2.87 5.64
C PHE A 172 -14.10 -4.28 5.86
N VAL A 173 -13.76 -4.64 7.10
CA VAL A 173 -13.25 -5.97 7.46
C VAL A 173 -14.23 -7.07 7.05
N LYS A 174 -15.52 -6.91 7.38
CA LYS A 174 -16.55 -7.90 7.02
C LYS A 174 -16.70 -8.08 5.51
N GLY A 175 -16.75 -7.00 4.75
CA GLY A 175 -16.85 -7.08 3.29
C GLY A 175 -15.61 -7.73 2.66
N LEU A 176 -14.41 -7.44 3.17
CA LEU A 176 -13.19 -8.11 2.70
C LEU A 176 -13.21 -9.61 3.00
N GLN A 177 -13.57 -10.00 4.22
CA GLN A 177 -13.46 -11.40 4.66
C GLN A 177 -14.61 -12.30 4.21
N GLY A 178 -15.75 -11.70 3.81
CA GLY A 178 -16.94 -12.44 3.44
C GLY A 178 -17.68 -13.00 4.66
N ASP A 179 -18.72 -13.78 4.42
CA ASP A 179 -19.69 -14.26 5.40
C ASP A 179 -19.77 -15.80 5.51
N ASP A 180 -18.95 -16.53 4.76
CA ASP A 180 -18.93 -17.99 4.86
C ASP A 180 -18.41 -18.41 6.25
N PRO A 181 -19.11 -19.33 6.95
CA PRO A 181 -18.75 -19.69 8.31
C PRO A 181 -17.44 -20.49 8.42
N ARG A 182 -16.99 -21.12 7.35
CA ARG A 182 -15.77 -21.94 7.30
C ARG A 182 -14.62 -21.21 6.63
N TYR A 183 -14.89 -20.53 5.53
CA TYR A 183 -13.86 -19.95 4.68
C TYR A 183 -13.81 -18.43 4.75
N LEU A 184 -12.61 -17.89 4.71
CA LEU A 184 -12.38 -16.47 4.45
C LEU A 184 -12.31 -16.25 2.94
N LYS A 185 -12.93 -15.16 2.46
CA LYS A 185 -12.75 -14.72 1.09
C LYS A 185 -11.31 -14.23 0.88
N ILE A 186 -10.88 -13.30 1.73
CA ILE A 186 -9.50 -12.82 1.87
C ILE A 186 -9.23 -12.50 3.35
N VAL A 187 -7.97 -12.34 3.73
CA VAL A 187 -7.58 -11.86 5.06
C VAL A 187 -7.52 -10.35 5.07
N SER A 188 -8.23 -9.73 6.03
CA SER A 188 -8.15 -8.30 6.31
C SER A 188 -7.23 -8.06 7.52
N THR A 189 -6.40 -7.02 7.44
CA THR A 189 -5.38 -6.68 8.44
C THR A 189 -5.51 -5.21 8.83
N PRO A 190 -6.33 -4.85 9.83
CA PRO A 190 -6.36 -3.48 10.36
C PRO A 190 -4.97 -3.00 10.78
N LYS A 191 -4.65 -1.73 10.46
CA LYS A 191 -3.32 -1.16 10.70
C LYS A 191 -3.38 0.31 11.09
N HIS A 192 -2.34 0.88 11.68
CA HIS A 192 -1.14 0.29 12.27
C HIS A 192 -1.29 0.32 13.79
N PHE A 193 -1.19 -0.81 14.45
CA PHE A 193 -1.52 -1.01 15.87
C PHE A 193 -0.30 -0.72 16.76
N ALA A 194 -0.25 0.44 17.45
CA ALA A 194 -1.24 1.50 17.57
C ALA A 194 -0.56 2.89 17.62
N ALA A 195 -1.39 3.94 17.60
CA ALA A 195 -0.95 5.33 17.76
C ALA A 195 0.11 5.79 16.72
N ASN A 196 0.04 5.27 15.49
CA ASN A 196 0.87 5.70 14.37
C ASN A 196 0.25 6.95 13.73
N ASN A 197 0.80 8.13 14.07
CA ASN A 197 0.27 9.44 13.66
C ASN A 197 1.37 10.46 13.34
N GLU A 198 2.59 9.98 13.12
CA GLU A 198 3.76 10.78 12.75
C GLU A 198 4.45 10.11 11.56
N GLU A 199 4.68 10.85 10.47
CA GLU A 199 5.29 10.29 9.25
C GLU A 199 6.76 10.67 9.12
N HIS A 200 7.11 11.90 9.49
CA HIS A 200 8.47 12.41 9.31
C HIS A 200 9.50 11.63 10.16
N ASN A 201 9.12 11.23 11.36
CA ASN A 201 9.97 10.49 12.30
C ASN A 201 9.34 9.15 12.73
N ARG A 202 8.59 8.50 11.85
CA ARG A 202 7.75 7.34 12.20
C ARG A 202 8.52 6.15 12.77
N PHE A 203 9.79 5.97 12.38
CA PHE A 203 10.61 4.84 12.81
C PHE A 203 11.20 4.99 14.22
N GLU A 204 11.24 6.21 14.75
CA GLU A 204 11.80 6.53 16.08
C GLU A 204 10.76 7.18 16.99
N CYS A 205 9.57 7.50 16.46
CA CYS A 205 8.51 8.18 17.19
C CYS A 205 8.12 7.38 18.45
N ASN A 206 8.00 8.09 19.58
CA ASN A 206 7.65 7.50 20.87
C ASN A 206 6.67 8.41 21.61
N PRO A 207 5.38 8.41 21.26
CA PRO A 207 4.38 9.17 22.00
C PRO A 207 4.20 8.62 23.41
N ILE A 208 4.15 9.53 24.38
CA ILE A 208 3.81 9.24 25.77
C ILE A 208 2.31 9.44 25.92
N ILE A 209 1.58 8.36 26.14
CA ILE A 209 0.12 8.34 26.13
C ILE A 209 -0.38 7.65 27.40
N SER A 210 -1.35 8.25 28.08
CA SER A 210 -1.98 7.61 29.23
C SER A 210 -2.75 6.35 28.81
N GLU A 211 -2.88 5.36 29.69
CA GLU A 211 -3.70 4.16 29.41
C GLU A 211 -5.16 4.54 29.13
N LYS A 212 -5.66 5.58 29.78
CA LYS A 212 -7.00 6.11 29.51
C LYS A 212 -7.14 6.57 28.07
N ASP A 213 -6.22 7.41 27.58
CA ASP A 213 -6.28 7.93 26.21
C ASP A 213 -6.06 6.81 25.18
N LEU A 214 -5.20 5.82 25.49
CA LEU A 214 -5.07 4.63 24.66
C LEU A 214 -6.42 3.93 24.52
N ARG A 215 -7.10 3.61 25.64
CA ARG A 215 -8.36 2.85 25.65
C ARG A 215 -9.57 3.62 25.15
N GLU A 216 -9.58 4.94 25.28
CA GLU A 216 -10.74 5.76 24.91
C GLU A 216 -10.62 6.35 23.50
N TYR A 217 -9.40 6.48 22.95
CA TYR A 217 -9.19 7.18 21.69
C TYR A 217 -8.42 6.35 20.64
N TYR A 218 -7.24 5.81 20.97
CA TYR A 218 -6.40 5.16 19.97
C TYR A 218 -6.77 3.70 19.66
N LEU A 219 -7.29 2.98 20.64
CA LEU A 219 -7.58 1.55 20.53
C LEU A 219 -9.00 1.19 20.08
N PRO A 220 -10.07 2.00 20.31
CA PRO A 220 -11.44 1.56 20.06
C PRO A 220 -11.75 1.15 18.62
N ALA A 221 -11.13 1.79 17.62
CA ALA A 221 -11.31 1.40 16.22
C ALA A 221 -10.72 0.01 15.92
N PHE A 222 -9.56 -0.31 16.50
CA PHE A 222 -8.96 -1.65 16.41
C PHE A 222 -9.78 -2.70 17.16
N GLU A 223 -10.20 -2.38 18.39
CA GLU A 223 -11.05 -3.27 19.21
C GLU A 223 -12.29 -3.70 18.43
N LYS A 224 -12.98 -2.75 17.81
CA LYS A 224 -14.16 -3.04 16.98
C LYS A 224 -13.82 -3.91 15.77
N CYS A 225 -12.73 -3.65 15.07
CA CYS A 225 -12.29 -4.48 13.95
C CYS A 225 -12.01 -5.92 14.38
N ILE A 226 -11.49 -6.15 15.60
CA ILE A 226 -11.22 -7.46 16.16
C ILE A 226 -12.50 -8.11 16.68
N ILE A 227 -13.24 -7.45 17.56
CA ILE A 227 -14.37 -8.06 18.27
C ILE A 227 -15.60 -8.17 17.37
N GLU A 228 -16.00 -7.09 16.70
CA GLU A 228 -17.19 -7.05 15.85
C GLU A 228 -16.87 -7.46 14.39
N GLY A 229 -15.72 -7.04 13.86
CA GLY A 229 -15.27 -7.33 12.50
C GLY A 229 -14.68 -8.72 12.30
N LYS A 230 -14.20 -9.35 13.39
CA LYS A 230 -13.50 -10.66 13.35
C LYS A 230 -12.30 -10.68 12.41
N ALA A 231 -11.53 -9.59 12.39
CA ALA A 231 -10.32 -9.50 11.57
C ALA A 231 -9.39 -10.69 11.82
N ALA A 232 -8.91 -11.29 10.74
CA ALA A 232 -8.07 -12.51 10.82
C ALA A 232 -6.57 -12.19 11.01
N SER A 233 -6.19 -10.93 10.85
CA SER A 233 -4.84 -10.41 11.08
C SER A 233 -4.89 -9.01 11.64
N ILE A 234 -3.78 -8.52 12.21
CA ILE A 234 -3.56 -7.14 12.63
C ILE A 234 -2.08 -6.78 12.42
N MET A 235 -1.79 -5.55 12.01
CA MET A 235 -0.41 -5.09 11.78
C MET A 235 0.03 -4.14 12.87
N THR A 236 1.22 -4.40 13.49
CA THR A 236 1.84 -3.50 14.46
C THR A 236 2.38 -2.24 13.78
N ALA A 237 2.48 -1.15 14.55
CA ALA A 237 3.03 0.10 14.06
C ALA A 237 4.56 0.15 14.18
N TYR A 238 5.18 1.05 13.42
CA TYR A 238 6.62 1.35 13.53
C TYR A 238 7.01 1.96 14.86
N ASN A 239 6.18 2.88 15.37
CA ASN A 239 6.50 3.69 16.54
C ASN A 239 6.55 2.89 17.85
N ALA A 240 7.19 3.46 18.85
CA ALA A 240 7.03 3.04 20.24
C ALA A 240 5.76 3.68 20.85
N ILE A 241 5.35 3.19 22.00
CA ILE A 241 4.38 3.81 22.92
C ILE A 241 4.96 3.68 24.32
N ASN A 242 5.11 4.80 25.04
CA ASN A 242 5.65 4.80 26.40
C ASN A 242 6.95 4.00 26.50
N ASP A 243 7.91 4.32 25.64
CA ASP A 243 9.24 3.72 25.54
C ASP A 243 9.30 2.26 25.04
N VAL A 244 8.19 1.66 24.67
CA VAL A 244 8.16 0.27 24.17
C VAL A 244 7.69 0.23 22.71
N PRO A 245 8.55 -0.17 21.76
CA PRO A 245 8.16 -0.35 20.36
C PRO A 245 6.94 -1.26 20.19
N CYS A 246 5.97 -0.88 19.35
CA CYS A 246 4.72 -1.61 19.20
C CYS A 246 4.94 -3.08 18.81
N THR A 247 5.97 -3.37 18.04
CA THR A 247 6.33 -4.71 17.56
C THR A 247 6.66 -5.70 18.71
N LEU A 248 7.12 -5.20 19.86
CA LEU A 248 7.45 -6.04 21.04
C LEU A 248 6.71 -5.62 22.32
N ASN A 249 5.63 -4.86 22.18
CA ASN A 249 4.88 -4.36 23.31
C ASN A 249 3.95 -5.44 23.91
N ASN A 250 4.41 -6.13 24.94
CA ASN A 250 3.65 -7.18 25.62
C ASN A 250 2.27 -6.73 26.15
N TRP A 251 2.18 -5.48 26.66
CA TRP A 251 0.90 -4.96 27.13
C TRP A 251 -0.08 -4.84 25.96
N LEU A 252 0.38 -4.31 24.83
CA LEU A 252 -0.45 -4.12 23.64
C LEU A 252 -0.86 -5.47 23.01
N LEU A 253 0.11 -6.36 22.78
CA LEU A 253 -0.10 -7.59 22.01
C LEU A 253 -0.69 -8.73 22.85
N LYS A 254 -0.21 -8.94 24.08
CA LYS A 254 -0.68 -10.03 24.92
C LYS A 254 -1.84 -9.64 25.81
N LYS A 255 -1.71 -8.52 26.56
CA LYS A 255 -2.75 -8.14 27.51
C LYS A 255 -3.97 -7.58 26.78
N VAL A 256 -3.81 -6.55 25.95
CA VAL A 256 -4.95 -5.92 25.29
C VAL A 256 -5.49 -6.80 24.16
N LEU A 257 -4.65 -7.13 23.17
CA LEU A 257 -5.11 -7.80 21.96
C LEU A 257 -5.56 -9.25 22.22
N ARG A 258 -4.67 -10.07 22.79
CA ARG A 258 -4.96 -11.50 22.97
C ARG A 258 -5.91 -11.77 24.14
N HIS A 259 -5.61 -11.20 25.32
CA HIS A 259 -6.37 -11.49 26.53
C HIS A 259 -7.69 -10.72 26.60
N ASP A 260 -7.66 -9.37 26.46
CA ASP A 260 -8.85 -8.55 26.68
C ASP A 260 -9.84 -8.64 25.51
N TRP A 261 -9.35 -8.67 24.26
CA TRP A 261 -10.18 -8.74 23.06
C TRP A 261 -10.37 -10.15 22.50
N GLY A 262 -9.64 -11.14 22.99
CA GLY A 262 -9.74 -12.53 22.56
C GLY A 262 -9.31 -12.76 21.11
N PHE A 263 -8.33 -11.98 20.62
CA PHE A 263 -7.85 -12.11 19.26
C PHE A 263 -7.17 -13.46 19.02
N ASP A 264 -7.63 -14.18 18.02
CA ASP A 264 -7.17 -15.52 17.65
C ASP A 264 -6.54 -15.59 16.23
N GLY A 265 -6.42 -14.44 15.54
CA GLY A 265 -5.71 -14.29 14.28
C GLY A 265 -4.19 -14.13 14.45
N TYR A 266 -3.46 -13.82 13.39
CA TYR A 266 -2.03 -13.57 13.47
C TYR A 266 -1.69 -12.07 13.52
N VAL A 267 -0.58 -11.75 14.18
CA VAL A 267 -0.01 -10.41 14.26
C VAL A 267 1.14 -10.30 13.27
N VAL A 268 1.05 -9.37 12.33
CA VAL A 268 2.14 -9.06 11.40
C VAL A 268 2.82 -7.75 11.79
N SER A 269 4.12 -7.63 11.58
CA SER A 269 4.82 -6.35 11.73
C SER A 269 4.55 -5.42 10.55
N ASP A 270 4.63 -4.11 10.74
CA ASP A 270 4.89 -3.22 9.62
C ASP A 270 6.27 -3.56 9.01
N CYS A 271 6.46 -3.25 7.72
CA CYS A 271 7.60 -3.79 6.96
C CYS A 271 8.94 -3.22 7.45
N GLY A 272 9.83 -4.11 7.89
CA GLY A 272 11.11 -3.76 8.49
C GLY A 272 11.05 -3.38 9.99
N ALA A 273 9.86 -3.29 10.60
CA ALA A 273 9.74 -2.86 12.00
C ALA A 273 10.56 -3.69 13.01
N PRO A 274 10.71 -5.02 12.88
CA PRO A 274 11.60 -5.79 13.74
C PRO A 274 13.09 -5.41 13.59
N ASP A 275 13.55 -5.08 12.39
CA ASP A 275 14.91 -4.60 12.14
C ASP A 275 15.15 -3.21 12.77
N PHE A 276 14.12 -2.38 12.79
CA PHE A 276 14.17 -1.04 13.38
C PHE A 276 14.36 -1.04 14.91
N LEU A 277 14.14 -2.18 15.57
CA LEU A 277 14.49 -2.33 16.99
C LEU A 277 15.99 -2.19 17.23
N VAL A 278 16.81 -2.54 16.23
CA VAL A 278 18.27 -2.40 16.25
C VAL A 278 18.70 -1.04 15.67
N THR A 279 18.19 -0.72 14.47
CA THR A 279 18.74 0.37 13.65
C THR A 279 18.20 1.75 14.03
N HIS A 280 16.92 1.87 14.41
CA HIS A 280 16.23 3.14 14.69
C HIS A 280 15.93 3.31 16.19
N HIS A 281 15.12 2.44 16.76
CA HIS A 281 14.81 2.50 18.20
C HIS A 281 16.02 2.26 19.10
N LYS A 282 17.05 1.54 18.59
CA LYS A 282 18.24 1.13 19.39
C LYS A 282 17.86 0.44 20.70
N TYR A 283 16.73 -0.25 20.67
CA TYR A 283 16.15 -0.93 21.82
C TYR A 283 16.93 -2.21 22.18
N VAL A 284 17.44 -2.88 21.17
CA VAL A 284 18.33 -4.06 21.28
C VAL A 284 19.57 -3.88 20.42
N LYS A 285 20.59 -4.74 20.63
CA LYS A 285 21.89 -4.60 19.94
C LYS A 285 22.06 -5.56 18.77
N THR A 286 21.29 -6.64 18.70
CA THR A 286 21.42 -7.68 17.66
C THR A 286 20.07 -8.09 17.12
N LEU A 287 20.06 -8.65 15.91
CA LEU A 287 18.85 -9.15 15.27
C LEU A 287 18.29 -10.41 15.98
N GLU A 288 19.15 -11.22 16.61
CA GLU A 288 18.71 -12.34 17.43
C GLU A 288 17.91 -11.87 18.65
N ALA A 289 18.36 -10.80 19.31
CA ALA A 289 17.61 -10.19 20.41
C ALA A 289 16.29 -9.57 19.93
N ALA A 290 16.30 -8.93 18.76
CA ALA A 290 15.07 -8.41 18.13
C ALA A 290 14.08 -9.54 17.83
N ALA A 291 14.54 -10.65 17.21
CA ALA A 291 13.74 -11.82 16.94
C ALA A 291 13.13 -12.42 18.21
N THR A 292 13.98 -12.60 19.24
CA THR A 292 13.59 -13.17 20.54
C THR A 292 12.47 -12.35 21.18
N LEU A 293 12.68 -11.04 21.36
CA LEU A 293 11.70 -10.20 22.03
C LEU A 293 10.41 -10.03 21.22
N SER A 294 10.51 -9.96 19.90
CA SER A 294 9.33 -9.83 19.04
C SER A 294 8.43 -11.08 19.10
N ILE A 295 8.99 -12.29 18.94
CA ILE A 295 8.20 -13.51 19.01
C ILE A 295 7.65 -13.75 20.43
N GLN A 296 8.45 -13.44 21.46
CA GLN A 296 8.02 -13.52 22.86
C GLN A 296 6.93 -12.49 23.18
N ALA A 297 6.88 -11.37 22.50
CA ALA A 297 5.80 -10.40 22.65
C ALA A 297 4.50 -10.82 21.95
N GLY A 298 4.57 -11.78 21.04
CA GLY A 298 3.41 -12.29 20.29
C GLY A 298 3.30 -11.77 18.86
N LEU A 299 4.41 -11.31 18.27
CA LEU A 299 4.52 -11.08 16.83
C LEU A 299 4.62 -12.44 16.13
N ASP A 300 3.68 -12.75 15.25
CA ASP A 300 3.61 -14.03 14.56
C ASP A 300 4.31 -14.01 13.20
N LEU A 301 4.28 -12.89 12.48
CA LEU A 301 4.76 -12.78 11.11
C LEU A 301 5.56 -11.50 10.91
N GLU A 302 6.73 -11.64 10.30
CA GLU A 302 7.55 -10.49 9.90
C GLU A 302 7.27 -10.06 8.47
N CYS A 303 7.04 -8.75 8.25
CA CYS A 303 7.20 -8.11 6.94
C CYS A 303 8.61 -7.49 6.86
N GLY A 304 9.41 -7.90 5.87
CA GLY A 304 10.79 -7.44 5.69
C GLY A 304 11.80 -8.55 5.52
N ASP A 305 11.48 -9.76 6.02
CA ASP A 305 12.24 -11.01 5.83
C ASP A 305 13.71 -10.98 6.34
N ASN A 306 14.06 -10.11 7.33
CA ASN A 306 15.42 -9.96 7.82
C ASN A 306 15.65 -10.61 9.20
N VAL A 307 14.63 -10.58 10.07
CA VAL A 307 14.74 -10.95 11.49
C VAL A 307 14.21 -12.36 11.74
N TYR A 308 13.07 -12.74 11.10
CA TYR A 308 12.49 -14.09 11.20
C TYR A 308 13.07 -15.04 10.15
N MET A 309 14.37 -14.98 9.95
CA MET A 309 15.17 -15.88 9.12
C MET A 309 16.30 -16.48 9.96
N GLU A 310 17.53 -16.25 9.52
CA GLU A 310 18.73 -16.72 10.21
C GLU A 310 18.83 -16.20 11.66
N PRO A 311 18.53 -14.93 11.98
CA PRO A 311 18.56 -14.47 13.37
C PRO A 311 17.61 -15.24 14.31
N LEU A 312 16.36 -15.53 13.89
CA LEU A 312 15.44 -16.32 14.71
C LEU A 312 15.93 -17.77 14.87
N LEU A 313 16.47 -18.38 13.80
CA LEU A 313 17.04 -19.72 13.85
C LEU A 313 18.26 -19.76 14.78
N ASN A 314 19.11 -18.73 14.77
CA ASN A 314 20.25 -18.59 15.66
C ASN A 314 19.80 -18.42 17.12
N ALA A 315 18.78 -17.59 17.35
CA ALA A 315 18.17 -17.43 18.68
C ALA A 315 17.63 -18.76 19.22
N TYR A 316 16.97 -19.55 18.39
CA TYR A 316 16.51 -20.91 18.76
C TYR A 316 17.70 -21.84 19.11
N LYS A 317 18.73 -21.89 18.25
CA LYS A 317 19.94 -22.70 18.51
C LYS A 317 20.68 -22.30 19.78
N GLN A 318 20.58 -21.04 20.20
CA GLN A 318 21.14 -20.48 21.42
C GLN A 318 20.20 -20.60 22.63
N TYR A 319 19.06 -21.30 22.50
CA TYR A 319 18.04 -21.46 23.53
C TYR A 319 17.42 -20.15 24.05
N MET A 320 17.48 -19.08 23.25
CA MET A 320 16.81 -17.80 23.56
C MET A 320 15.31 -17.86 23.25
N VAL A 321 14.91 -18.71 22.31
CA VAL A 321 13.54 -18.94 21.88
C VAL A 321 13.26 -20.44 21.95
N THR A 322 12.07 -20.81 22.38
CA THR A 322 11.62 -22.20 22.44
C THR A 322 10.87 -22.60 21.16
N GLU A 323 10.85 -23.90 20.85
CA GLU A 323 10.02 -24.40 19.74
C GLU A 323 8.53 -24.10 19.94
N ALA A 324 8.04 -24.12 21.19
CA ALA A 324 6.65 -23.80 21.51
C ALA A 324 6.26 -22.35 21.16
N GLU A 325 7.18 -21.39 21.28
CA GLU A 325 6.94 -20.00 20.86
C GLU A 325 6.86 -19.89 19.34
N ILE A 326 7.72 -20.61 18.60
CA ILE A 326 7.69 -20.70 17.14
C ILE A 326 6.42 -21.41 16.67
N ASP A 327 6.03 -22.50 17.32
CA ASP A 327 4.79 -23.23 17.04
C ASP A 327 3.54 -22.37 17.26
N SER A 328 3.53 -21.54 18.30
CA SER A 328 2.44 -20.60 18.55
C SER A 328 2.27 -19.61 17.42
N ALA A 329 3.35 -19.02 16.94
CA ALA A 329 3.32 -18.09 15.81
C ALA A 329 2.88 -18.79 14.51
N ALA A 330 3.48 -19.93 14.20
CA ALA A 330 3.12 -20.73 13.02
C ALA A 330 1.66 -21.21 13.06
N TYR A 331 1.13 -21.53 14.24
CA TYR A 331 -0.26 -21.92 14.44
C TYR A 331 -1.25 -20.86 13.94
N HIS A 332 -1.05 -19.60 14.32
CA HIS A 332 -1.94 -18.50 13.92
C HIS A 332 -1.90 -18.27 12.40
N ILE A 333 -0.73 -18.37 11.79
CA ILE A 333 -0.55 -18.23 10.34
C ILE A 333 -1.24 -19.39 9.59
N LEU A 334 -0.97 -20.63 10.01
CA LEU A 334 -1.58 -21.83 9.40
C LEU A 334 -3.09 -21.83 9.54
N ARG A 335 -3.61 -21.33 10.67
CA ARG A 335 -5.04 -21.16 10.88
C ARG A 335 -5.67 -20.24 9.83
N ALA A 336 -5.05 -19.09 9.54
CA ALA A 336 -5.53 -18.19 8.50
C ALA A 336 -5.47 -18.85 7.10
N ARG A 337 -4.38 -19.55 6.77
CA ARG A 337 -4.25 -20.29 5.51
C ARG A 337 -5.28 -21.40 5.35
N MET A 338 -5.60 -22.13 6.43
CA MET A 338 -6.68 -23.15 6.41
C MET A 338 -8.04 -22.50 6.20
N ARG A 339 -8.30 -21.36 6.85
CA ARG A 339 -9.55 -20.62 6.63
C ARG A 339 -9.66 -20.02 5.22
N LEU A 340 -8.57 -19.74 4.54
CA LEU A 340 -8.58 -19.38 3.12
C LEU A 340 -8.88 -20.56 2.19
N GLY A 341 -8.90 -21.81 2.74
CA GLY A 341 -9.17 -23.04 1.99
C GLY A 341 -7.97 -23.59 1.24
N LEU A 342 -6.73 -23.20 1.61
CA LEU A 342 -5.51 -23.60 0.89
C LEU A 342 -5.11 -25.06 1.10
N PHE A 343 -5.76 -25.77 2.04
CA PHE A 343 -5.53 -27.18 2.36
C PHE A 343 -6.76 -28.06 2.08
N ASP A 344 -7.79 -27.48 1.49
CA ASP A 344 -9.07 -28.16 1.24
C ASP A 344 -9.29 -28.38 -0.26
N ASP A 345 -10.25 -29.25 -0.61
CA ASP A 345 -10.68 -29.36 -2.00
C ASP A 345 -11.20 -27.99 -2.49
N PRO A 346 -10.60 -27.42 -3.56
CA PRO A 346 -10.99 -26.10 -4.08
C PRO A 346 -12.48 -25.97 -4.40
N ASN A 347 -13.16 -27.08 -4.73
CA ASN A 347 -14.59 -27.08 -5.06
C ASN A 347 -15.50 -26.77 -3.87
N LEU A 348 -15.02 -26.96 -2.64
CA LEU A 348 -15.77 -26.70 -1.42
C LEU A 348 -15.76 -25.24 -1.01
N ASN A 349 -14.75 -24.48 -1.43
CA ASN A 349 -14.66 -23.07 -1.11
C ASN A 349 -15.55 -22.26 -2.08
N PRO A 350 -16.64 -21.62 -1.60
CA PRO A 350 -17.57 -20.89 -2.46
C PRO A 350 -16.89 -19.72 -3.20
N TYR A 351 -15.88 -19.13 -2.61
CA TYR A 351 -15.17 -17.99 -3.18
C TYR A 351 -14.29 -18.36 -4.39
N ASN A 352 -13.94 -19.63 -4.56
CA ASN A 352 -13.23 -20.12 -5.74
C ASN A 352 -14.12 -20.12 -7.01
N LYS A 353 -15.43 -19.90 -6.86
CA LYS A 353 -16.39 -19.82 -7.97
C LYS A 353 -16.62 -18.39 -8.48
N ILE A 354 -16.00 -17.39 -7.83
CA ILE A 354 -16.11 -15.99 -8.26
C ILE A 354 -15.44 -15.86 -9.64
N SER A 355 -16.22 -15.40 -10.61
CA SER A 355 -15.79 -15.30 -12.02
C SER A 355 -14.83 -14.11 -12.22
N PRO A 356 -13.78 -14.24 -13.06
CA PRO A 356 -12.95 -13.12 -13.49
C PRO A 356 -13.73 -11.96 -14.12
N SER A 357 -14.93 -12.21 -14.64
CA SER A 357 -15.79 -11.18 -15.24
C SER A 357 -16.33 -10.13 -14.25
N VAL A 358 -16.15 -10.32 -12.93
CA VAL A 358 -16.54 -9.31 -11.94
C VAL A 358 -15.56 -8.14 -11.89
N VAL A 359 -14.30 -8.34 -12.33
CA VAL A 359 -13.28 -7.29 -12.31
C VAL A 359 -13.68 -6.16 -13.25
N GLY A 360 -13.88 -4.95 -12.70
CA GLY A 360 -14.30 -3.78 -13.46
C GLY A 360 -15.69 -3.87 -14.07
N CYS A 361 -16.55 -4.75 -13.58
CA CYS A 361 -17.90 -4.90 -14.11
C CYS A 361 -18.75 -3.62 -13.91
N GLU A 362 -19.82 -3.49 -14.68
CA GLU A 362 -20.71 -2.32 -14.61
C GLU A 362 -21.26 -2.09 -13.21
N LYS A 363 -21.61 -3.15 -12.46
CA LYS A 363 -22.08 -3.05 -11.08
C LYS A 363 -21.02 -2.37 -10.19
N HIS A 364 -19.75 -2.73 -10.32
CA HIS A 364 -18.67 -2.14 -9.52
C HIS A 364 -18.38 -0.69 -9.94
N SER A 365 -18.47 -0.38 -11.24
CA SER A 365 -18.37 0.99 -11.76
C SER A 365 -19.48 1.89 -11.22
N GLN A 366 -20.71 1.40 -11.18
CA GLN A 366 -21.86 2.12 -10.61
C GLN A 366 -21.71 2.31 -9.10
N LEU A 367 -21.16 1.30 -8.40
CA LEU A 367 -20.87 1.39 -6.97
C LEU A 367 -19.81 2.47 -6.69
N ALA A 368 -18.75 2.56 -7.50
CA ALA A 368 -17.74 3.59 -7.40
C ALA A 368 -18.32 5.00 -7.65
N LEU A 369 -19.21 5.14 -8.64
CA LEU A 369 -19.92 6.39 -8.92
C LEU A 369 -20.81 6.79 -7.74
N GLU A 370 -21.53 5.85 -7.15
CA GLU A 370 -22.39 6.12 -5.99
C GLU A 370 -21.58 6.50 -4.76
N ALA A 371 -20.45 5.82 -4.51
CA ALA A 371 -19.50 6.19 -3.48
C ALA A 371 -18.99 7.63 -3.67
N ALA A 372 -18.59 7.99 -4.88
CA ALA A 372 -18.15 9.35 -5.20
C ALA A 372 -19.26 10.39 -4.96
N ARG A 373 -20.51 10.09 -5.31
CA ARG A 373 -21.65 10.98 -5.05
C ARG A 373 -21.90 11.18 -3.56
N GLN A 374 -21.85 10.12 -2.76
CA GLN A 374 -22.08 10.20 -1.32
C GLN A 374 -20.90 10.82 -0.55
N SER A 375 -19.68 10.79 -1.12
CA SER A 375 -18.51 11.41 -0.51
C SER A 375 -18.48 12.93 -0.65
N ILE A 376 -19.29 13.51 -1.52
CA ILE A 376 -19.34 14.96 -1.75
C ILE A 376 -20.18 15.62 -0.65
N VAL A 377 -19.56 16.50 0.15
CA VAL A 377 -20.19 17.22 1.25
C VAL A 377 -20.51 18.65 0.85
N LEU A 378 -21.80 19.04 0.96
CA LEU A 378 -22.25 20.40 0.70
C LEU A 378 -21.99 21.29 1.93
N LEU A 379 -20.85 21.99 1.93
CA LEU A 379 -20.44 22.82 3.09
C LEU A 379 -21.23 24.14 3.19
N LYS A 380 -21.66 24.72 2.07
CA LYS A 380 -22.36 26.00 2.02
C LYS A 380 -23.29 26.06 0.82
N ASN A 381 -24.53 26.47 1.01
CA ASN A 381 -25.50 26.70 -0.07
C ASN A 381 -26.48 27.85 0.28
N GLU A 382 -25.91 29.02 0.58
CA GLU A 382 -26.70 30.23 0.82
C GLU A 382 -27.48 30.59 -0.44
N LYS A 383 -28.69 31.14 -0.23
CA LYS A 383 -29.61 31.50 -1.32
C LYS A 383 -30.06 30.34 -2.22
N LYS A 384 -29.79 29.07 -1.82
CA LYS A 384 -30.15 27.86 -2.59
C LYS A 384 -29.62 27.90 -4.02
N PHE A 385 -28.35 28.32 -4.19
CA PHE A 385 -27.71 28.43 -5.51
C PHE A 385 -27.50 27.06 -6.17
N LEU A 386 -27.23 26.03 -5.38
CA LEU A 386 -27.13 24.64 -5.84
C LEU A 386 -28.42 23.88 -5.53
N PRO A 387 -28.83 22.92 -6.41
CA PRO A 387 -28.21 22.55 -7.68
C PRO A 387 -28.35 23.67 -8.72
N LEU A 388 -27.39 23.74 -9.66
CA LEU A 388 -27.44 24.71 -10.75
C LEU A 388 -28.65 24.47 -11.64
N ASP A 389 -29.43 25.52 -11.89
CA ASP A 389 -30.50 25.49 -12.88
C ASP A 389 -29.94 25.67 -14.29
N LEU A 390 -29.76 24.57 -15.01
CA LEU A 390 -29.16 24.55 -16.34
C LEU A 390 -29.93 25.43 -17.36
N LYS A 391 -31.20 25.77 -17.11
CA LYS A 391 -31.97 26.67 -17.95
C LYS A 391 -31.60 28.14 -17.75
N LYS A 392 -31.02 28.49 -16.62
CA LYS A 392 -30.67 29.88 -16.26
C LYS A 392 -29.21 30.23 -16.50
N ILE A 393 -28.32 29.23 -16.59
CA ILE A 393 -26.88 29.45 -16.80
C ILE A 393 -26.53 29.26 -18.26
N LYS A 394 -25.56 30.07 -18.75
CA LYS A 394 -25.06 29.99 -20.12
C LYS A 394 -23.63 29.45 -20.19
N SER A 395 -22.90 29.56 -19.09
CA SER A 395 -21.52 29.10 -19.02
C SER A 395 -21.15 28.66 -17.61
N ILE A 396 -20.21 27.72 -17.51
CA ILE A 396 -19.59 27.25 -16.27
C ILE A 396 -18.09 27.44 -16.40
N ALA A 397 -17.48 28.07 -15.42
CA ALA A 397 -16.04 28.14 -15.28
C ALA A 397 -15.56 27.06 -14.33
N VAL A 398 -14.68 26.19 -14.82
CA VAL A 398 -13.99 25.16 -14.04
C VAL A 398 -12.55 25.61 -13.86
N VAL A 399 -12.10 25.74 -12.62
CA VAL A 399 -10.79 26.33 -12.30
C VAL A 399 -10.01 25.40 -11.37
N GLY A 400 -8.72 25.29 -11.63
CA GLY A 400 -7.79 24.50 -10.82
C GLY A 400 -7.22 23.30 -11.57
N ILE A 401 -5.96 23.00 -11.28
CA ILE A 401 -5.19 21.94 -11.97
C ILE A 401 -5.86 20.58 -11.81
N ASN A 402 -6.35 20.27 -10.62
CA ASN A 402 -6.97 18.97 -10.31
C ASN A 402 -8.36 18.78 -10.93
N ALA A 403 -8.94 19.82 -11.52
CA ALA A 403 -10.23 19.66 -12.18
C ALA A 403 -10.13 18.87 -13.49
N GLY A 404 -8.98 18.91 -14.16
CA GLY A 404 -8.70 18.17 -15.39
C GLY A 404 -8.04 16.81 -15.17
N ASN A 405 -7.57 16.52 -13.96
CA ASN A 405 -6.83 15.32 -13.61
C ASN A 405 -7.62 14.44 -12.63
N CYS A 406 -7.35 13.14 -12.66
CA CYS A 406 -7.82 12.18 -11.65
C CYS A 406 -6.60 11.73 -10.84
N GLU A 407 -6.49 12.24 -9.61
CA GLU A 407 -5.47 11.82 -8.66
C GLU A 407 -6.10 10.80 -7.70
N PHE A 408 -5.46 9.63 -7.56
CA PHE A 408 -6.01 8.55 -6.74
C PHE A 408 -5.39 8.48 -5.35
N GLY A 409 -4.21 9.08 -5.15
CA GLY A 409 -3.48 9.09 -3.88
C GLY A 409 -2.71 7.80 -3.61
N ASP A 410 -2.22 7.66 -2.38
CA ASP A 410 -1.40 6.54 -1.96
C ASP A 410 -2.18 5.22 -1.93
N TYR A 411 -1.47 4.12 -2.13
CA TYR A 411 -2.03 2.76 -2.20
C TYR A 411 -3.21 2.65 -3.17
N SER A 412 -3.10 3.32 -4.31
CA SER A 412 -4.07 3.22 -5.41
C SER A 412 -3.60 2.22 -6.46
N GLY A 413 -4.52 1.38 -6.90
CA GLY A 413 -4.31 0.54 -8.08
C GLY A 413 -4.49 1.29 -9.39
N THR A 414 -4.15 0.64 -10.49
CA THR A 414 -4.47 1.14 -11.84
C THR A 414 -5.94 0.86 -12.13
N PRO A 415 -6.75 1.89 -12.45
CA PRO A 415 -8.16 1.67 -12.77
C PRO A 415 -8.33 0.81 -14.02
N VAL A 416 -9.26 -0.14 -13.97
CA VAL A 416 -9.65 -0.95 -15.12
C VAL A 416 -10.52 -0.15 -16.10
N ASN A 417 -11.33 0.77 -15.59
CA ASN A 417 -12.17 1.65 -16.37
C ASN A 417 -11.52 3.03 -16.51
N GLN A 418 -11.81 3.71 -17.64
CA GLN A 418 -11.29 5.06 -17.86
C GLN A 418 -11.77 6.00 -16.74
N PRO A 419 -10.84 6.66 -16.02
CA PRO A 419 -11.22 7.66 -15.02
C PRO A 419 -11.94 8.86 -15.65
N VAL A 420 -12.85 9.46 -14.90
CA VAL A 420 -13.60 10.64 -15.32
C VAL A 420 -13.24 11.82 -14.43
N SER A 421 -12.53 12.81 -14.98
CA SER A 421 -12.18 14.04 -14.25
C SER A 421 -13.43 14.89 -13.95
N ILE A 422 -13.31 15.80 -12.98
CA ILE A 422 -14.38 16.77 -12.65
C ILE A 422 -14.79 17.56 -13.91
N LEU A 423 -13.81 18.02 -14.69
CA LEU A 423 -14.03 18.76 -15.93
C LEU A 423 -14.82 17.94 -16.97
N GLU A 424 -14.41 16.68 -17.18
CA GLU A 424 -15.10 15.78 -18.12
C GLU A 424 -16.50 15.43 -17.65
N GLY A 425 -16.67 15.18 -16.35
CA GLY A 425 -17.97 14.91 -15.75
C GLY A 425 -18.95 16.09 -15.94
N ILE A 426 -18.47 17.33 -15.73
CA ILE A 426 -19.26 18.54 -15.96
C ILE A 426 -19.61 18.66 -17.45
N LYS A 427 -18.62 18.56 -18.35
CA LYS A 427 -18.85 18.62 -19.81
C LYS A 427 -19.87 17.58 -20.27
N LYS A 428 -19.70 16.35 -19.83
CA LYS A 428 -20.66 15.25 -20.15
C LYS A 428 -22.07 15.54 -19.64
N ARG A 429 -22.20 16.15 -18.46
CA ARG A 429 -23.50 16.45 -17.85
C ARG A 429 -24.24 17.56 -18.55
N VAL A 430 -23.55 18.63 -18.99
CA VAL A 430 -24.19 19.80 -19.59
C VAL A 430 -24.28 19.74 -21.12
N GLY A 431 -23.49 18.88 -21.76
CA GLY A 431 -23.43 18.77 -23.24
C GLY A 431 -23.04 20.09 -23.89
N ASP A 432 -23.50 20.28 -25.13
CA ASP A 432 -23.21 21.49 -25.93
C ASP A 432 -24.10 22.69 -25.56
N GLN A 433 -25.02 22.52 -24.62
CA GLN A 433 -26.00 23.57 -24.27
C GLN A 433 -25.40 24.68 -23.40
N ILE A 434 -24.34 24.37 -22.68
CA ILE A 434 -23.66 25.29 -21.75
C ILE A 434 -22.17 25.33 -22.08
N GLU A 435 -21.64 26.53 -22.26
CA GLU A 435 -20.20 26.72 -22.48
C GLU A 435 -19.43 26.33 -21.20
N VAL A 436 -18.52 25.34 -21.28
CA VAL A 436 -17.63 24.98 -20.18
C VAL A 436 -16.24 25.52 -20.46
N MET A 437 -15.85 26.54 -19.71
CA MET A 437 -14.51 27.12 -19.76
C MET A 437 -13.63 26.45 -18.71
N TYR A 438 -12.39 26.11 -19.07
CA TYR A 438 -11.43 25.53 -18.14
C TYR A 438 -10.17 26.37 -18.07
N SER A 439 -9.72 26.61 -16.83
CA SER A 439 -8.40 27.17 -16.56
C SER A 439 -7.71 26.34 -15.48
N PRO A 440 -6.51 25.79 -15.73
CA PRO A 440 -5.77 25.04 -14.72
C PRO A 440 -5.28 25.90 -13.56
N TRP A 441 -5.50 27.23 -13.60
CA TRP A 441 -4.96 28.18 -12.64
C TRP A 441 -3.47 27.92 -12.41
N THR A 442 -2.65 28.35 -13.34
CA THR A 442 -1.24 27.96 -13.49
C THR A 442 -0.26 28.55 -12.49
N SER A 443 -0.67 29.31 -11.53
CA SER A 443 0.17 29.41 -10.35
C SER A 443 -0.09 28.14 -9.53
N SER A 444 0.67 27.07 -9.80
CA SER A 444 0.77 25.96 -8.85
C SER A 444 1.03 26.56 -7.46
N VAL A 445 0.40 26.00 -6.43
CA VAL A 445 0.64 26.44 -5.04
C VAL A 445 2.13 26.34 -4.67
N SER A 446 2.91 25.51 -5.39
CA SER A 446 4.37 25.40 -5.34
C SER A 446 5.10 26.32 -6.32
N GLY A 447 4.43 26.90 -7.32
CA GLY A 447 5.08 27.68 -8.39
C GLY A 447 5.92 26.86 -9.37
N TYR A 448 5.97 25.55 -9.23
CA TYR A 448 6.73 24.67 -10.12
C TYR A 448 5.81 23.94 -11.10
N GLU A 449 6.21 23.89 -12.36
CA GLU A 449 5.56 23.14 -13.43
C GLU A 449 6.56 22.18 -14.09
N MET A 450 6.08 21.05 -14.58
CA MET A 450 6.93 20.08 -15.29
C MET A 450 7.42 20.70 -16.61
N ILE A 451 8.70 20.57 -16.90
CA ILE A 451 9.26 21.04 -18.17
C ILE A 451 8.81 20.09 -19.28
N THR A 452 7.88 20.54 -20.10
CA THR A 452 7.26 19.74 -21.17
C THR A 452 8.10 19.71 -22.46
N LYS A 453 7.74 18.82 -23.38
CA LYS A 453 8.34 18.67 -24.73
C LYS A 453 8.50 20.00 -25.48
N SER A 454 7.60 20.96 -25.30
CA SER A 454 7.63 22.25 -25.99
C SER A 454 8.91 23.05 -25.74
N TYR A 455 9.62 22.77 -24.66
CA TYR A 455 10.88 23.42 -24.29
C TYR A 455 12.12 22.60 -24.69
N PHE A 456 11.92 21.42 -25.27
CA PHE A 456 12.96 20.53 -25.82
C PHE A 456 12.70 20.28 -27.31
N PRO A 457 13.08 21.19 -28.21
CA PRO A 457 12.68 21.13 -29.63
C PRO A 457 13.01 19.82 -30.35
N ASN A 458 14.09 19.13 -29.92
CA ASN A 458 14.56 17.88 -30.49
C ASN A 458 14.29 16.68 -29.57
N GLY A 459 13.54 16.88 -28.47
CA GLY A 459 13.44 15.91 -27.38
C GLY A 459 14.75 15.79 -26.60
N LEU A 460 14.80 14.84 -25.70
CA LEU A 460 15.95 14.52 -24.86
C LEU A 460 16.51 13.15 -25.28
N LYS A 461 17.78 13.09 -25.67
CA LYS A 461 18.47 11.80 -25.79
C LYS A 461 18.57 11.19 -24.40
N ALA A 462 17.89 10.07 -24.18
CA ALA A 462 17.90 9.32 -22.94
C ALA A 462 18.73 8.04 -23.10
N GLU A 463 19.75 7.89 -22.26
CA GLU A 463 20.67 6.76 -22.22
C GLU A 463 20.40 5.98 -20.92
N TYR A 464 19.90 4.75 -21.05
CA TYR A 464 19.48 3.89 -19.94
C TYR A 464 20.53 2.81 -19.71
N PHE A 465 21.10 2.75 -18.51
CA PHE A 465 22.13 1.79 -18.11
C PHE A 465 21.55 0.78 -17.09
N ASP A 466 22.03 -0.44 -17.13
CA ASP A 466 21.67 -1.54 -16.21
C ASP A 466 22.53 -1.58 -14.93
N ASN A 467 23.01 -0.43 -14.52
CA ASN A 467 23.79 -0.22 -13.30
C ASN A 467 23.63 1.24 -12.83
N LYS A 468 24.05 1.54 -11.61
CA LYS A 468 23.92 2.87 -11.00
C LYS A 468 25.01 3.87 -11.36
N ASP A 469 26.03 3.46 -12.11
CA ASP A 469 27.27 4.22 -12.28
C ASP A 469 27.38 4.86 -13.67
N LEU A 470 26.35 4.81 -14.51
CA LEU A 470 26.32 5.32 -15.89
C LEU A 470 27.43 4.72 -16.78
N THR A 471 27.76 3.43 -16.56
CA THR A 471 28.86 2.75 -17.26
C THR A 471 28.36 1.68 -18.23
N GLY A 472 29.21 1.31 -19.19
CA GLY A 472 28.88 0.28 -20.19
C GLY A 472 28.10 0.85 -21.38
N THR A 473 27.40 -0.03 -22.13
CA THR A 473 26.64 0.35 -23.32
C THR A 473 25.18 0.60 -22.97
N PRO A 474 24.67 1.84 -23.06
CA PRO A 474 23.28 2.14 -22.74
C PRO A 474 22.31 1.69 -23.83
N LYS A 475 21.06 1.44 -23.44
CA LYS A 475 19.93 1.50 -24.38
C LYS A 475 19.55 2.98 -24.59
N VAL A 476 19.32 3.38 -25.83
CA VAL A 476 19.10 4.79 -26.17
C VAL A 476 17.73 4.98 -26.82
N ARG A 477 17.00 6.01 -26.36
CA ARG A 477 15.78 6.51 -27.03
C ARG A 477 15.68 8.03 -26.91
N ILE A 478 14.66 8.62 -27.52
CA ILE A 478 14.32 10.03 -27.34
C ILE A 478 13.12 10.11 -26.41
N ASP A 479 13.30 10.81 -25.29
CA ASP A 479 12.22 11.11 -24.36
C ASP A 479 11.71 12.54 -24.59
N ASP A 480 10.41 12.74 -24.43
CA ASP A 480 9.77 14.05 -24.64
C ASP A 480 10.05 15.03 -23.47
N ASN A 481 10.25 14.49 -22.28
CA ASN A 481 10.55 15.23 -21.03
C ASN A 481 11.21 14.28 -20.02
N ILE A 482 11.60 14.82 -18.86
CA ILE A 482 12.05 13.99 -17.72
C ILE A 482 10.87 13.79 -16.77
N ASN A 483 10.18 12.68 -16.96
CA ASN A 483 9.06 12.20 -16.15
C ASN A 483 9.13 10.67 -16.08
N PHE A 484 10.07 10.16 -15.31
CA PHE A 484 10.32 8.74 -15.14
C PHE A 484 9.72 8.24 -13.83
N GLU A 485 8.80 7.31 -13.91
CA GLU A 485 8.12 6.69 -12.78
C GLU A 485 7.57 5.31 -13.20
N PRO A 486 8.44 4.30 -13.35
CA PRO A 486 8.09 3.02 -13.97
C PRO A 486 7.05 2.22 -13.17
N ALA A 487 6.96 2.41 -11.86
CA ALA A 487 5.98 1.72 -11.02
C ALA A 487 4.52 2.08 -11.37
N ASN A 488 4.30 3.28 -11.89
CA ASN A 488 2.99 3.80 -12.27
C ASN A 488 2.69 3.70 -13.78
N GLN A 489 3.57 3.04 -14.55
CA GLN A 489 3.43 2.86 -15.99
C GLN A 489 3.29 1.38 -16.35
N ALA A 490 2.74 1.10 -17.53
CA ALA A 490 2.73 -0.26 -18.06
C ALA A 490 4.18 -0.79 -18.17
N PRO A 491 4.43 -2.08 -17.91
CA PRO A 491 5.77 -2.65 -18.01
C PRO A 491 6.39 -2.36 -19.38
N ASP A 492 7.49 -1.61 -19.38
CA ASP A 492 8.25 -1.29 -20.58
C ASP A 492 9.46 -2.23 -20.69
N PRO A 493 9.46 -3.17 -21.64
CA PRO A 493 10.57 -4.12 -21.82
C PRO A 493 11.88 -3.45 -22.25
N PHE A 494 11.82 -2.18 -22.65
CA PHE A 494 13.00 -1.38 -22.97
C PHE A 494 13.77 -0.99 -21.69
N LEU A 495 13.09 -0.81 -20.57
CA LEU A 495 13.71 -0.32 -19.34
C LEU A 495 14.60 -1.43 -18.72
N PRO A 496 15.81 -1.08 -18.24
CA PRO A 496 16.60 -1.99 -17.43
C PRO A 496 15.90 -2.23 -16.07
N LYS A 497 16.24 -3.36 -15.44
CA LYS A 497 15.81 -3.62 -14.06
C LYS A 497 16.70 -2.83 -13.10
N SER A 498 16.15 -2.49 -11.94
CA SER A 498 16.93 -1.91 -10.85
C SER A 498 18.05 -2.89 -10.36
N PRO A 499 19.25 -2.40 -10.02
CA PRO A 499 19.66 -0.99 -10.06
C PRO A 499 19.88 -0.49 -11.49
N LEU A 500 19.50 0.76 -11.73
CA LEU A 500 19.62 1.39 -13.04
C LEU A 500 20.13 2.84 -12.92
N SER A 501 20.59 3.39 -14.04
CA SER A 501 20.82 4.85 -14.14
C SER A 501 20.44 5.38 -15.53
N ILE A 502 20.12 6.64 -15.58
CA ILE A 502 19.66 7.31 -16.80
C ILE A 502 20.40 8.63 -16.95
N ARG A 503 20.83 8.90 -18.18
CA ARG A 503 21.34 10.22 -18.58
C ARG A 503 20.45 10.79 -19.68
N TRP A 504 19.81 11.92 -19.41
CA TRP A 504 19.12 12.71 -20.43
C TRP A 504 20.00 13.86 -20.89
N SER A 505 20.03 14.15 -22.18
CA SER A 505 20.76 15.27 -22.75
C SER A 505 19.98 15.91 -23.91
N GLY A 506 19.96 17.24 -23.94
CA GLY A 506 19.25 17.99 -24.99
C GLY A 506 19.30 19.50 -24.79
N ASP A 507 18.71 20.24 -25.74
CA ASP A 507 18.63 21.69 -25.70
C ASP A 507 17.38 22.17 -24.97
N LEU A 508 17.53 22.84 -23.83
CA LEU A 508 16.45 23.57 -23.15
C LEU A 508 16.31 24.96 -23.77
N VAL A 509 15.12 25.30 -24.26
CA VAL A 509 14.83 26.57 -24.92
C VAL A 509 13.67 27.28 -24.22
N PRO A 510 13.94 28.28 -23.35
CA PRO A 510 12.89 29.00 -22.65
C PRO A 510 12.15 29.96 -23.58
N THR A 511 10.86 30.15 -23.32
CA THR A 511 9.98 31.03 -24.10
C THR A 511 9.93 32.46 -23.57
N VAL A 512 10.46 32.71 -22.37
CA VAL A 512 10.50 34.01 -21.69
C VAL A 512 11.89 34.22 -21.10
N SER A 513 12.42 35.45 -21.11
CA SER A 513 13.65 35.77 -20.39
C SER A 513 13.36 36.10 -18.94
N GLY A 514 14.17 35.55 -18.01
CA GLY A 514 14.02 35.86 -16.59
C GLY A 514 14.73 34.87 -15.68
N LYS A 515 14.48 35.00 -14.38
CA LYS A 515 14.98 34.09 -13.36
C LYS A 515 14.11 32.86 -13.30
N TYR A 516 14.67 31.72 -13.65
CA TYR A 516 14.05 30.40 -13.48
C TYR A 516 14.61 29.72 -12.24
N THR A 517 13.80 28.90 -11.58
CA THR A 517 14.28 27.95 -10.59
C THR A 517 13.95 26.54 -11.07
N LEU A 518 14.97 25.77 -11.44
CA LEU A 518 14.82 24.38 -11.82
C LEU A 518 14.78 23.54 -10.55
N ALA A 519 13.91 22.53 -10.50
CA ALA A 519 13.82 21.55 -9.40
C ALA A 519 13.83 20.14 -9.98
N PHE A 520 14.78 19.32 -9.54
CA PHE A 520 14.90 17.93 -9.94
C PHE A 520 14.51 17.04 -8.76
N ALA A 521 13.32 16.44 -8.85
CA ALA A 521 12.78 15.54 -7.84
C ALA A 521 13.12 14.09 -8.22
N THR A 522 13.84 13.39 -7.35
CA THR A 522 14.29 12.01 -7.61
C THR A 522 14.17 11.14 -6.38
N ASP A 523 13.81 9.88 -6.59
CA ASP A 523 14.06 8.78 -5.69
C ASP A 523 15.34 8.11 -6.14
N ASP A 524 16.28 8.08 -5.26
CA ASP A 524 17.73 8.09 -5.22
C ASP A 524 18.37 9.33 -5.84
N GLY A 525 19.61 9.18 -6.31
CA GLY A 525 20.49 10.33 -6.54
C GLY A 525 20.38 10.95 -7.92
N CYS A 526 20.70 12.24 -7.97
CA CYS A 526 20.68 13.00 -9.22
C CYS A 526 21.83 13.99 -9.37
N ARG A 527 22.07 14.39 -10.62
CA ARG A 527 22.91 15.53 -11.02
C ARG A 527 22.24 16.28 -12.14
N LEU A 528 22.40 17.61 -12.15
CA LEU A 528 21.91 18.48 -13.22
C LEU A 528 23.02 19.39 -13.68
N TYR A 529 23.19 19.49 -15.01
CA TYR A 529 24.16 20.37 -15.64
C TYR A 529 23.45 21.27 -16.64
N ILE A 530 23.86 22.54 -16.69
CA ILE A 530 23.46 23.51 -17.70
C ILE A 530 24.72 24.11 -18.32
N ASP A 531 24.86 24.03 -19.63
CA ASP A 531 26.04 24.45 -20.41
C ASP A 531 27.35 23.90 -19.83
N GLY A 532 27.33 22.61 -19.42
CA GLY A 532 28.48 21.90 -18.85
C GLY A 532 28.78 22.24 -17.39
N LYS A 533 28.11 23.24 -16.79
CA LYS A 533 28.26 23.57 -15.38
C LYS A 533 27.35 22.71 -14.53
N LYS A 534 27.90 22.02 -13.52
CA LYS A 534 27.12 21.25 -12.55
C LYS A 534 26.32 22.19 -11.65
N MET A 535 25.02 22.09 -11.72
CA MET A 535 24.06 22.95 -11.00
C MET A 535 23.48 22.23 -9.75
N ILE A 536 23.28 20.90 -9.83
CA ILE A 536 22.85 20.04 -8.74
C ILE A 536 23.79 18.84 -8.67
N ASP A 537 24.18 18.41 -7.46
CA ASP A 537 25.01 17.24 -7.21
C ASP A 537 24.55 16.54 -5.93
N SER A 538 23.61 15.63 -6.05
CA SER A 538 23.01 14.84 -4.95
C SER A 538 23.09 13.34 -5.30
N TRP A 539 24.33 12.85 -5.54
CA TRP A 539 24.59 11.47 -6.00
C TRP A 539 24.79 10.53 -4.82
N TYR A 540 23.68 10.25 -4.08
CA TYR A 540 23.64 9.33 -2.95
C TYR A 540 22.25 8.72 -2.79
N ASN A 541 22.15 7.58 -2.13
CA ASN A 541 20.86 6.90 -1.89
C ASN A 541 19.98 7.76 -0.96
N ARG A 542 18.72 7.95 -1.38
CA ARG A 542 17.72 8.72 -0.64
C ARG A 542 16.31 8.37 -1.13
N GLY A 543 15.28 8.58 -0.32
CA GLY A 543 13.91 8.62 -0.81
C GLY A 543 13.62 9.88 -1.61
N VAL A 544 12.41 10.01 -2.14
CA VAL A 544 12.01 11.14 -3.00
C VAL A 544 12.34 12.50 -2.36
N GLN A 545 13.24 13.24 -2.99
CA GLN A 545 13.60 14.62 -2.62
C GLN A 545 13.78 15.48 -3.86
N ALA A 546 13.47 16.76 -3.74
CA ALA A 546 13.67 17.75 -4.80
C ALA A 546 14.82 18.70 -4.47
N ASP A 547 15.86 18.68 -5.30
CA ASP A 547 16.92 19.67 -5.27
C ASP A 547 16.61 20.79 -6.26
N SER A 548 16.91 22.04 -5.91
CA SER A 548 16.60 23.16 -6.78
C SER A 548 17.76 24.13 -6.96
N VAL A 549 17.78 24.80 -8.12
CA VAL A 549 18.76 25.84 -8.48
C VAL A 549 18.10 26.95 -9.24
N SER A 550 18.45 28.19 -8.91
CA SER A 550 17.99 29.37 -9.63
C SER A 550 19.06 29.89 -10.61
N LEU A 551 18.64 30.22 -11.83
CA LEU A 551 19.49 30.82 -12.87
C LEU A 551 18.69 31.75 -13.78
N PHE A 552 19.37 32.64 -14.49
CA PHE A 552 18.75 33.50 -15.49
C PHE A 552 18.81 32.81 -16.85
N LEU A 553 17.65 32.65 -17.52
CA LEU A 553 17.56 32.13 -18.88
C LEU A 553 16.98 33.17 -19.81
N GLU A 554 17.49 33.19 -21.05
CA GLU A 554 17.10 34.15 -22.10
C GLU A 554 16.15 33.47 -23.09
N LYS A 555 15.07 34.16 -23.44
CA LYS A 555 14.08 33.71 -24.43
C LYS A 555 14.74 33.26 -25.74
N GLY A 556 14.41 32.04 -26.18
CA GLY A 556 14.86 31.48 -27.45
C GLY A 556 16.32 31.05 -27.51
N LYS A 557 17.10 31.29 -26.46
CA LYS A 557 18.48 30.81 -26.36
C LYS A 557 18.48 29.33 -25.97
N LYS A 558 19.38 28.58 -26.62
CA LYS A 558 19.59 27.15 -26.31
C LYS A 558 20.54 27.01 -25.15
N TYR A 559 20.18 26.21 -24.19
CA TYR A 559 20.99 25.80 -23.04
C TYR A 559 21.19 24.30 -23.09
N ALA A 560 22.45 23.85 -23.16
CA ALA A 560 22.74 22.41 -23.11
C ALA A 560 22.43 21.85 -21.73
N LEU A 561 21.33 21.07 -21.63
CA LEU A 561 20.91 20.39 -20.40
C LEU A 561 21.42 18.97 -20.41
N VAL A 562 22.05 18.55 -19.30
CA VAL A 562 22.31 17.13 -18.98
C VAL A 562 21.75 16.85 -17.59
N ALA A 563 20.89 15.85 -17.48
CA ALA A 563 20.36 15.36 -16.22
C ALA A 563 20.76 13.89 -16.04
N GLU A 564 21.33 13.58 -14.90
CA GLU A 564 21.74 12.21 -14.53
C GLU A 564 20.94 11.77 -13.30
N TYR A 565 20.55 10.51 -13.30
CA TYR A 565 19.77 9.87 -12.26
C TYR A 565 20.23 8.45 -12.05
N PHE A 566 20.18 7.94 -10.82
CA PHE A 566 20.26 6.51 -10.54
C PHE A 566 19.20 6.08 -9.55
N ASP A 567 18.78 4.82 -9.70
CA ASP A 567 17.94 4.06 -8.79
C ASP A 567 18.75 2.85 -8.26
N ASN A 568 18.72 2.67 -6.95
CA ASN A 568 19.43 1.57 -6.27
C ASN A 568 18.47 0.48 -5.75
N GLY A 569 17.19 0.55 -6.12
CA GLY A 569 16.15 -0.41 -5.74
C GLY A 569 14.97 0.24 -5.00
N ALA A 570 13.92 -0.52 -4.80
CA ALA A 570 12.63 -0.11 -4.28
C ALA A 570 11.80 0.71 -5.28
N GLU A 571 11.41 1.94 -4.97
CA GLU A 571 10.63 2.79 -5.86
C GLU A 571 11.56 3.70 -6.66
N ALA A 572 11.32 3.83 -7.96
CA ALA A 572 12.15 4.63 -8.87
C ALA A 572 11.37 5.82 -9.40
N SER A 573 11.88 7.04 -9.23
CA SER A 573 11.28 8.23 -9.85
C SER A 573 12.28 9.31 -10.16
N ALA A 574 12.10 10.00 -11.31
CA ALA A 574 12.88 11.18 -11.69
C ALA A 574 12.01 12.15 -12.48
N LYS A 575 11.81 13.38 -11.94
CA LYS A 575 10.93 14.39 -12.52
C LYS A 575 11.60 15.76 -12.48
N LEU A 576 11.66 16.44 -13.64
CA LEU A 576 12.27 17.77 -13.76
C LEU A 576 11.20 18.84 -13.92
N TYR A 577 11.20 19.76 -12.99
CA TYR A 577 10.30 20.89 -12.91
C TYR A 577 11.05 22.21 -13.02
N TRP A 578 10.33 23.27 -13.28
CA TRP A 578 10.82 24.62 -13.07
C TRP A 578 9.75 25.56 -12.52
N HIS A 579 10.20 26.61 -11.86
CA HIS A 579 9.44 27.82 -11.64
C HIS A 579 9.89 28.82 -12.67
N ALA A 580 9.05 29.09 -13.68
CA ALA A 580 9.31 30.10 -14.71
C ALA A 580 9.11 31.51 -14.13
N PRO A 581 9.77 32.55 -14.71
CA PRO A 581 9.47 33.93 -14.36
C PRO A 581 7.99 34.20 -14.55
N ASP A 582 7.38 34.96 -13.64
CA ASP A 582 5.98 35.41 -13.80
C ASP A 582 5.86 36.12 -15.17
N THR A 583 5.21 35.45 -16.11
CA THR A 583 4.74 36.07 -17.33
C THR A 583 3.78 37.17 -16.92
N ASP A 584 4.06 38.39 -17.34
CA ASP A 584 3.25 39.55 -17.01
C ASP A 584 1.77 39.19 -17.23
N LYS A 585 0.92 39.42 -16.23
CA LYS A 585 -0.54 39.15 -16.29
C LYS A 585 -1.18 39.62 -17.59
N LYS A 586 -0.53 40.56 -18.26
CA LYS A 586 -0.90 41.14 -19.54
C LYS A 586 -0.76 40.15 -20.72
N GLU A 587 0.30 39.35 -20.78
CA GLU A 587 0.48 38.35 -21.86
C GLU A 587 -0.49 37.17 -21.73
N LEU A 588 -0.76 36.69 -20.52
CA LEU A 588 -1.78 35.65 -20.26
C LEU A 588 -3.18 36.15 -20.65
N ILE A 589 -3.51 37.41 -20.38
CA ILE A 589 -4.78 38.04 -20.74
C ILE A 589 -4.90 38.19 -22.28
N ASP A 590 -3.83 38.49 -22.99
CA ASP A 590 -3.84 38.58 -24.45
C ASP A 590 -3.90 37.23 -25.14
N LEU A 591 -3.33 36.17 -24.54
CA LEU A 591 -3.39 34.79 -25.04
C LEU A 591 -4.80 34.19 -24.97
N TYR A 592 -5.54 34.51 -23.92
CA TYR A 592 -6.90 33.96 -23.66
C TYR A 592 -8.04 34.91 -24.03
N GLY A 593 -7.74 36.10 -24.52
CA GLY A 593 -8.67 37.07 -25.08
C GLY A 593 -9.54 37.84 -24.07
N LYS A 594 -10.35 38.79 -24.57
CA LYS A 594 -11.19 39.71 -23.78
C LYS A 594 -12.17 39.01 -22.80
N ARG A 595 -12.49 37.73 -23.02
CA ARG A 595 -13.38 36.93 -22.15
C ARG A 595 -12.70 36.52 -20.85
N ALA A 596 -11.40 36.21 -20.86
CA ALA A 596 -10.63 35.86 -19.65
C ALA A 596 -10.41 37.09 -18.74
N ARG A 597 -10.40 38.32 -19.25
CA ARG A 597 -10.34 39.52 -18.41
C ARG A 597 -11.52 39.66 -17.45
N ARG A 598 -12.71 39.30 -17.90
CA ARG A 598 -13.94 39.34 -17.04
C ARG A 598 -13.85 38.33 -15.95
N PHE A 599 -13.20 37.19 -16.20
CA PHE A 599 -12.99 36.08 -15.30
C PHE A 599 -11.91 36.38 -14.25
N ALA A 600 -10.77 36.90 -14.67
CA ALA A 600 -9.68 37.32 -13.78
C ALA A 600 -10.13 38.42 -12.80
N ASN A 601 -11.01 39.34 -13.24
CA ASN A 601 -11.56 40.39 -12.39
C ASN A 601 -12.58 39.87 -11.36
N LEU A 602 -13.33 38.82 -11.66
CA LEU A 602 -14.22 38.14 -10.71
C LEU A 602 -13.42 37.45 -9.61
N ILE A 603 -12.34 36.75 -9.98
CA ILE A 603 -11.48 36.04 -9.04
C ILE A 603 -10.68 37.00 -8.15
N SER A 604 -10.18 38.13 -8.69
CA SER A 604 -9.47 39.13 -7.90
C SER A 604 -10.40 39.87 -6.91
N ALA A 605 -11.67 39.98 -7.20
CA ALA A 605 -12.66 40.54 -6.29
C ALA A 605 -13.01 39.56 -5.15
N GLU A 606 -13.06 38.23 -5.41
CA GLU A 606 -13.30 37.24 -4.36
C GLU A 606 -12.06 36.96 -3.50
N SER A 607 -10.84 36.99 -4.04
CA SER A 607 -9.63 36.86 -3.24
C SER A 607 -9.40 38.06 -2.29
N ALA A 608 -9.93 39.22 -2.60
CA ALA A 608 -9.95 40.37 -1.68
C ALA A 608 -10.93 40.18 -0.49
N LEU A 609 -11.93 39.30 -0.63
CA LEU A 609 -12.88 38.96 0.41
C LEU A 609 -12.42 37.79 1.32
N LEU A 610 -11.32 37.11 0.96
CA LEU A 610 -10.75 35.98 1.69
C LEU A 610 -9.49 36.34 2.50
N GLN A 611 -9.27 37.62 2.83
CA GLN A 611 -8.25 37.99 3.81
C GLN A 611 -8.65 37.41 5.17
N PRO A 612 -7.80 36.60 5.82
CA PRO A 612 -8.12 36.08 7.13
C PRO A 612 -8.20 37.24 8.12
N VAL A 613 -9.36 37.41 8.76
CA VAL A 613 -9.46 38.16 10.00
C VAL A 613 -8.73 37.29 11.03
N MET A 614 -7.48 37.62 11.29
CA MET A 614 -6.78 37.05 12.46
C MET A 614 -7.28 37.78 13.70
N PRO A 615 -7.58 37.04 14.82
CA PRO A 615 -7.80 37.62 16.13
C PRO A 615 -6.51 38.14 16.75
#